data_142ee2dd3a7d340a16f6705c7019bf9e
#
_entry.id   142ee2dd3a7d340a16f6705c7019bf9e
#
_cell.length_a   1.000
_cell.length_b   1.000
_cell.length_c   1.000
_cell.angle_alpha   90.00
_cell.angle_beta   90.00
_cell.angle_gamma   90.00
#
_symmetry.space_group_name_H-M   'P 1'
#
loop_
_entity.id
_entity.type
_entity.pdbx_description
1 polymer ?
#
loop_
_entity_poly.entity_id
_entity_poly.type
_entity_poly.pdbx_seq_one_letter_code
_entity_poly.pdbx_strand_id
1 'polypeptide(L)'
;GRASEWLGERAVAHRNKDLGRASIIGDPPDNPKDFTRTGPGKVDAAAIEGDTTFVVDEAKSGNSPNYPSRRTENGVRAQQGTLEYITDLLTGKNQDPRILENLTRLKQEGKHPKFFENLAAGKVELNYELIQARTNGNVTASNFKIAPPGGKIMLTWDGKGDLKITIVPKGK
;
A
#
# COMPACT_ATOMS: atom_id res chain seq x y z
N GLY A 1 -18.72 -7.85 -5.74
CA GLY A 1 -18.88 -8.86 -4.70
C GLY A 1 -17.57 -9.53 -4.32
N ARG A 2 -17.65 -10.55 -3.48
CA ARG A 2 -16.48 -11.23 -2.95
C ARG A 2 -15.55 -11.81 -4.04
N ALA A 3 -16.14 -12.43 -5.05
CA ALA A 3 -15.37 -13.01 -6.16
C ALA A 3 -14.60 -11.93 -6.94
N SER A 4 -15.20 -10.77 -7.16
CA SER A 4 -14.55 -9.65 -7.86
C SER A 4 -13.38 -9.08 -7.05
N GLU A 5 -13.55 -8.95 -5.74
CA GLU A 5 -12.46 -8.49 -4.87
C GLU A 5 -11.31 -9.50 -4.83
N TRP A 6 -11.64 -10.78 -4.77
CA TRP A 6 -10.63 -11.85 -4.81
C TRP A 6 -9.81 -11.78 -6.11
N LEU A 7 -10.46 -11.60 -7.27
CA LEU A 7 -9.77 -11.44 -8.55
C LEU A 7 -8.82 -10.25 -8.55
N GLY A 8 -9.26 -9.11 -8.02
CA GLY A 8 -8.42 -7.92 -7.89
C GLY A 8 -7.20 -8.16 -7.03
N GLU A 9 -7.37 -8.78 -5.87
CA GLU A 9 -6.26 -9.05 -4.96
C GLU A 9 -5.31 -10.13 -5.49
N ARG A 10 -5.83 -11.10 -6.23
CA ARG A 10 -4.99 -12.08 -6.95
C ARG A 10 -4.11 -11.39 -8.00
N ALA A 11 -4.67 -10.43 -8.73
CA ALA A 11 -3.91 -9.67 -9.71
C ALA A 11 -2.75 -8.90 -9.05
N VAL A 12 -2.98 -8.30 -7.90
CA VAL A 12 -1.92 -7.63 -7.11
C VAL A 12 -0.85 -8.64 -6.70
N ALA A 13 -1.24 -9.79 -6.15
CA ALA A 13 -0.30 -10.80 -5.70
C ALA A 13 0.59 -11.31 -6.84
N HIS A 14 0.01 -11.55 -8.02
CA HIS A 14 0.77 -11.94 -9.21
C HIS A 14 1.75 -10.85 -9.64
N ARG A 15 1.31 -9.61 -9.68
CA ARG A 15 2.18 -8.49 -10.05
C ARG A 15 3.37 -8.36 -9.08
N ASN A 16 3.10 -8.40 -7.79
CA ASN A 16 4.16 -8.29 -6.79
C ASN A 16 5.18 -9.41 -6.92
N LYS A 17 4.73 -10.63 -7.16
CA LYS A 17 5.60 -11.79 -7.39
C LYS A 17 6.42 -11.61 -8.66
N ASP A 18 5.81 -11.22 -9.77
CA ASP A 18 6.48 -11.04 -11.06
C ASP A 18 7.56 -9.95 -11.00
N LEU A 19 7.33 -8.90 -10.20
CA LEU A 19 8.29 -7.82 -10.01
C LEU A 19 9.33 -8.11 -8.92
N GLY A 20 9.30 -9.29 -8.31
CA GLY A 20 10.26 -9.66 -7.27
C GLY A 20 10.09 -8.87 -5.97
N ARG A 21 8.92 -8.31 -5.74
CA ARG A 21 8.60 -7.59 -4.51
C ARG A 21 8.39 -8.56 -3.35
N ALA A 22 8.79 -8.15 -2.15
CA ALA A 22 8.51 -8.91 -0.93
C ALA A 22 7.16 -8.48 -0.36
N SER A 23 6.15 -9.32 -0.51
CA SER A 23 4.81 -9.04 0.02
C SER A 23 4.82 -9.05 1.55
N ILE A 24 4.21 -8.05 2.17
CA ILE A 24 4.00 -8.00 3.62
C ILE A 24 2.52 -8.11 4.00
N ILE A 25 1.64 -7.75 3.08
CA ILE A 25 0.18 -7.89 3.20
C ILE A 25 -0.33 -8.25 1.80
N GLY A 26 -1.37 -9.09 1.75
CA GLY A 26 -2.06 -9.38 0.50
C GLY A 26 -1.62 -10.66 -0.16
N ASP A 27 -1.87 -11.77 0.53
CA ASP A 27 -1.67 -13.12 -0.01
C ASP A 27 -3.04 -13.82 -0.02
N PRO A 28 -3.89 -13.53 -1.05
CA PRO A 28 -5.22 -14.10 -1.11
C PRO A 28 -5.15 -15.61 -1.34
N PRO A 29 -6.12 -16.38 -0.82
CA PRO A 29 -6.14 -17.83 -1.00
C PRO A 29 -6.32 -18.20 -2.47
N ASP A 30 -5.85 -19.40 -2.85
CA ASP A 30 -6.02 -19.91 -4.21
C ASP A 30 -7.49 -20.17 -4.55
N ASN A 31 -8.27 -20.59 -3.56
CA ASN A 31 -9.70 -20.85 -3.73
C ASN A 31 -10.51 -19.61 -3.31
N PRO A 32 -11.30 -19.01 -4.21
CA PRO A 32 -12.10 -17.83 -3.86
C PRO A 32 -13.12 -18.10 -2.74
N LYS A 33 -13.49 -19.35 -2.50
CA LYS A 33 -14.40 -19.69 -1.39
C LYS A 33 -13.78 -19.47 -0.02
N ASP A 34 -12.45 -19.51 0.07
CA ASP A 34 -11.70 -19.30 1.32
C ASP A 34 -11.34 -17.84 1.53
N PHE A 35 -11.69 -16.98 0.57
CA PHE A 35 -11.33 -15.57 0.62
C PHE A 35 -12.21 -14.80 1.61
N THR A 36 -11.55 -14.04 2.49
CA THR A 36 -12.20 -13.08 3.36
C THR A 36 -11.95 -11.67 2.79
N ARG A 37 -13.02 -10.91 2.61
CA ARG A 37 -12.92 -9.54 2.08
C ARG A 37 -12.08 -8.67 3.00
N THR A 38 -11.24 -7.84 2.39
CA THR A 38 -10.54 -6.78 3.12
C THR A 38 -11.59 -5.77 3.60
N GLY A 39 -11.66 -5.57 4.89
CA GLY A 39 -12.63 -4.66 5.48
C GLY A 39 -12.24 -3.19 5.29
N PRO A 40 -13.15 -2.27 5.64
CA PRO A 40 -12.85 -0.84 5.61
C PRO A 40 -11.69 -0.50 6.56
N GLY A 41 -10.91 0.52 6.21
CA GLY A 41 -9.79 0.95 7.02
C GLY A 41 -8.54 0.08 6.89
N LYS A 42 -8.45 -0.71 5.84
CA LYS A 42 -7.29 -1.59 5.55
C LYS A 42 -6.85 -1.43 4.11
N VAL A 43 -5.54 -1.57 3.89
CA VAL A 43 -4.98 -1.63 2.54
C VAL A 43 -5.21 -3.03 1.95
N ASP A 44 -5.32 -3.13 0.64
CA ASP A 44 -5.48 -4.44 0.00
C ASP A 44 -4.17 -5.22 -0.01
N ALA A 45 -3.06 -4.55 -0.26
CA ALA A 45 -1.74 -5.18 -0.23
C ALA A 45 -0.66 -4.14 0.06
N ALA A 46 0.48 -4.63 0.53
CA ALA A 46 1.69 -3.84 0.71
C ALA A 46 2.91 -4.73 0.49
N ALA A 47 3.97 -4.16 -0.07
CA ALA A 47 5.18 -4.89 -0.41
C ALA A 47 6.42 -4.01 -0.33
N ILE A 48 7.56 -4.64 -0.13
CA ILE A 48 8.88 -4.00 -0.21
C ILE A 48 9.44 -4.25 -1.61
N GLU A 49 9.86 -3.20 -2.29
CA GLU A 49 10.50 -3.29 -3.59
C GLU A 49 11.95 -2.81 -3.48
N GLY A 50 12.90 -3.72 -3.65
CA GLY A 50 14.31 -3.43 -3.45
C GLY A 50 14.60 -2.92 -2.04
N ASP A 51 15.49 -1.95 -1.92
CA ASP A 51 15.92 -1.41 -0.63
C ASP A 51 15.34 -0.03 -0.33
N THR A 52 14.64 0.61 -1.27
CA THR A 52 14.27 2.03 -1.18
C THR A 52 12.82 2.32 -1.51
N THR A 53 11.97 1.32 -1.71
CA THR A 53 10.57 1.55 -2.08
C THR A 53 9.63 0.69 -1.25
N PHE A 54 8.59 1.31 -0.75
CA PHE A 54 7.47 0.67 -0.10
C PHE A 54 6.23 0.89 -0.96
N VAL A 55 5.61 -0.19 -1.39
CA VAL A 55 4.45 -0.14 -2.28
C VAL A 55 3.19 -0.49 -1.52
N VAL A 56 2.17 0.35 -1.65
CA VAL A 56 0.82 0.04 -1.16
C VAL A 56 -0.07 -0.07 -2.37
N ASP A 57 -0.84 -1.15 -2.44
CA ASP A 57 -1.72 -1.44 -3.57
C ASP A 57 -3.19 -1.35 -3.17
N GLU A 58 -3.97 -0.71 -4.03
CA GLU A 58 -5.43 -0.83 -4.04
C GLU A 58 -5.82 -1.71 -5.22
N ALA A 59 -6.58 -2.77 -4.94
CA ALA A 59 -7.06 -3.70 -5.93
C ALA A 59 -8.50 -3.33 -6.31
N LYS A 60 -8.74 -3.20 -7.60
CA LYS A 60 -10.09 -2.95 -8.14
C LYS A 60 -10.38 -3.94 -9.24
N SER A 61 -11.65 -4.31 -9.39
CA SER A 61 -12.11 -5.12 -10.50
C SER A 61 -13.19 -4.38 -11.28
N GLY A 62 -13.34 -4.72 -12.56
CA GLY A 62 -14.27 -4.06 -13.46
C GLY A 62 -13.65 -2.87 -14.20
N ASN A 63 -14.43 -2.24 -15.06
CA ASN A 63 -13.95 -1.18 -15.95
C ASN A 63 -14.12 0.23 -15.37
N SER A 64 -14.94 0.37 -14.34
CA SER A 64 -15.25 1.65 -13.71
C SER A 64 -15.09 1.55 -12.20
N PRO A 65 -13.85 1.61 -11.70
CA PRO A 65 -13.61 1.45 -10.27
C PRO A 65 -14.24 2.59 -9.45
N ASN A 66 -14.73 2.25 -8.28
CA ASN A 66 -15.26 3.20 -7.33
C ASN A 66 -14.20 3.50 -6.27
N TYR A 67 -14.05 4.78 -5.94
CA TYR A 67 -13.11 5.26 -4.93
C TYR A 67 -13.86 5.81 -3.74
N PRO A 68 -14.08 4.98 -2.69
CA PRO A 68 -14.80 5.44 -1.51
C PRO A 68 -14.01 6.51 -0.76
N SER A 69 -14.71 7.27 0.05
CA SER A 69 -14.10 8.24 0.96
C SER A 69 -14.28 7.79 2.40
N ARG A 70 -13.43 8.32 3.26
CA ARG A 70 -13.50 8.09 4.71
C ARG A 70 -13.19 9.36 5.47
N ARG A 71 -13.67 9.44 6.69
CA ARG A 71 -13.29 10.52 7.60
C ARG A 71 -11.94 10.16 8.22
N THR A 72 -10.97 11.03 8.05
CA THR A 72 -9.63 10.87 8.60
C THR A 72 -9.59 11.21 10.09
N GLU A 73 -8.47 10.91 10.73
CA GLU A 73 -8.25 11.18 12.15
C GLU A 73 -8.46 12.65 12.52
N ASN A 74 -8.08 13.58 11.66
CA ASN A 74 -8.25 15.00 11.88
C ASN A 74 -9.60 15.55 11.42
N GLY A 75 -10.56 14.67 11.13
CA GLY A 75 -11.95 15.05 10.80
C GLY A 75 -12.19 15.46 9.36
N VAL A 76 -11.18 15.47 8.51
CA VAL A 76 -11.31 15.78 7.08
C VAL A 76 -11.69 14.49 6.33
N ARG A 77 -12.62 14.63 5.38
CA ARG A 77 -12.99 13.50 4.52
C ARG A 77 -12.00 13.37 3.37
N ALA A 78 -11.44 12.18 3.19
CA ALA A 78 -10.46 11.90 2.14
C ALA A 78 -10.95 10.76 1.24
N GLN A 79 -10.74 10.92 -0.06
CA GLN A 79 -11.09 9.91 -1.05
C GLN A 79 -9.91 8.94 -1.24
N GLN A 80 -10.22 7.67 -1.44
CA GLN A 80 -9.22 6.65 -1.79
C GLN A 80 -8.40 7.10 -3.00
N GLY A 81 -7.08 6.92 -2.93
CA GLY A 81 -6.15 7.37 -3.98
C GLY A 81 -5.50 8.71 -3.68
N THR A 82 -5.87 9.39 -2.61
CA THR A 82 -5.26 10.67 -2.22
C THR A 82 -4.19 10.49 -1.14
N LEU A 83 -3.32 11.47 -1.00
CA LEU A 83 -2.29 11.46 0.05
C LEU A 83 -2.94 11.43 1.44
N GLU A 84 -4.00 12.21 1.64
CA GLU A 84 -4.71 12.27 2.92
C GLU A 84 -5.27 10.90 3.30
N TYR A 85 -5.82 10.18 2.34
CA TYR A 85 -6.36 8.84 2.55
C TYR A 85 -5.27 7.84 2.95
N ILE A 86 -4.17 7.78 2.17
CA ILE A 86 -3.10 6.82 2.46
C ILE A 86 -2.35 7.19 3.75
N THR A 87 -2.20 8.48 4.05
CA THR A 87 -1.61 8.93 5.31
C THR A 87 -2.40 8.41 6.51
N ASP A 88 -3.72 8.48 6.44
CA ASP A 88 -4.61 8.01 7.50
C ASP A 88 -4.55 6.49 7.69
N LEU A 89 -4.31 5.74 6.61
CA LEU A 89 -4.16 4.28 6.67
C LEU A 89 -2.78 3.83 7.19
N LEU A 90 -1.75 4.65 7.04
CA LEU A 90 -0.39 4.29 7.41
C LEU A 90 0.06 4.86 8.74
N THR A 91 -0.58 5.93 9.22
CA THR A 91 -0.14 6.66 10.42
C THR A 91 -1.32 6.98 11.34
N GLY A 92 -1.02 7.19 12.62
CA GLY A 92 -2.00 7.65 13.60
C GLY A 92 -3.00 6.58 14.03
N LYS A 93 -4.07 7.02 14.68
CA LYS A 93 -5.01 6.11 15.34
C LYS A 93 -5.88 5.30 14.37
N ASN A 94 -6.04 5.75 13.11
CA ASN A 94 -6.85 5.05 12.12
C ASN A 94 -6.02 4.11 11.24
N GLN A 95 -4.72 3.97 11.53
CA GLN A 95 -3.82 3.17 10.70
C GLN A 95 -4.27 1.71 10.62
N ASP A 96 -3.96 1.08 9.49
CA ASP A 96 -4.09 -0.37 9.34
C ASP A 96 -3.02 -1.04 10.22
N PRO A 97 -3.40 -1.76 11.27
CA PRO A 97 -2.43 -2.28 12.23
C PRO A 97 -1.50 -3.34 11.64
N ARG A 98 -1.89 -3.97 10.53
CA ARG A 98 -1.09 -5.01 9.89
C ARG A 98 0.23 -4.47 9.33
N ILE A 99 0.30 -3.19 8.96
CA ILE A 99 1.51 -2.57 8.41
C ILE A 99 2.65 -2.64 9.44
N LEU A 100 2.46 -2.01 10.59
CA LEU A 100 3.50 -1.98 11.63
C LEU A 100 3.73 -3.35 12.27
N GLU A 101 2.70 -4.17 12.41
CA GLU A 101 2.85 -5.54 12.89
C GLU A 101 3.82 -6.33 12.01
N ASN A 102 3.63 -6.28 10.70
CA ASN A 102 4.48 -7.02 9.76
C ASN A 102 5.88 -6.40 9.64
N LEU A 103 5.99 -5.07 9.60
CA LEU A 103 7.31 -4.42 9.58
C LEU A 103 8.11 -4.73 10.84
N THR A 104 7.47 -4.69 12.00
CA THR A 104 8.11 -5.03 13.29
C THR A 104 8.64 -6.45 13.27
N ARG A 105 7.81 -7.41 12.83
CA ARG A 105 8.20 -8.81 12.75
C ARG A 105 9.40 -9.02 11.82
N LEU A 106 9.35 -8.47 10.62
CA LEU A 106 10.42 -8.61 9.65
C LEU A 106 11.73 -8.01 10.16
N LYS A 107 11.66 -6.84 10.80
CA LYS A 107 12.84 -6.20 11.38
C LYS A 107 13.43 -7.06 12.49
N GLN A 108 12.61 -7.60 13.39
CA GLN A 108 13.05 -8.51 14.46
C GLN A 108 13.66 -9.80 13.92
N GLU A 109 13.16 -10.30 12.81
CA GLU A 109 13.71 -11.49 12.14
C GLU A 109 15.00 -11.20 11.35
N GLY A 110 15.45 -9.95 11.29
CA GLY A 110 16.65 -9.55 10.56
C GLY A 110 16.49 -9.60 9.05
N LYS A 111 15.27 -9.58 8.54
CA LYS A 111 14.99 -9.60 7.10
C LYS A 111 15.05 -8.20 6.51
N HIS A 112 15.48 -8.12 5.24
CA HIS A 112 15.57 -6.86 4.48
C HIS A 112 16.34 -5.76 5.22
N PRO A 113 17.57 -6.05 5.71
CA PRO A 113 18.29 -5.10 6.58
C PRO A 113 18.56 -3.75 5.92
N LYS A 114 18.88 -3.72 4.64
CA LYS A 114 19.12 -2.46 3.92
C LYS A 114 17.85 -1.62 3.78
N PHE A 115 16.71 -2.27 3.55
CA PHE A 115 15.43 -1.58 3.51
C PHE A 115 15.16 -0.91 4.86
N PHE A 116 15.31 -1.61 5.95
CA PHE A 116 15.06 -1.05 7.29
C PHE A 116 16.07 0.03 7.67
N GLU A 117 17.32 -0.09 7.24
CA GLU A 117 18.32 0.98 7.39
C GLU A 117 17.88 2.24 6.64
N ASN A 118 17.46 2.10 5.39
CA ASN A 118 16.96 3.22 4.59
C ASN A 118 15.66 3.80 5.16
N LEU A 119 14.79 2.96 5.67
CA LEU A 119 13.54 3.41 6.30
C LEU A 119 13.82 4.27 7.54
N ALA A 120 14.77 3.86 8.37
CA ALA A 120 15.19 4.66 9.53
C ALA A 120 15.80 6.01 9.12
N ALA A 121 16.48 6.05 7.98
CA ALA A 121 17.12 7.26 7.45
C ALA A 121 16.19 8.16 6.63
N GLY A 122 14.92 7.80 6.46
CA GLY A 122 13.98 8.57 5.64
C GLY A 122 14.24 8.46 4.14
N LYS A 123 14.86 7.38 3.69
CA LYS A 123 15.26 7.17 2.29
C LYS A 123 14.37 6.18 1.55
N VAL A 124 13.22 5.83 2.10
CA VAL A 124 12.25 4.95 1.45
C VAL A 124 11.12 5.77 0.85
N GLU A 125 10.87 5.57 -0.44
CA GLU A 125 9.78 6.23 -1.15
C GLU A 125 8.50 5.40 -1.03
N LEU A 126 7.37 6.08 -0.83
CA LEU A 126 6.04 5.48 -0.87
C LEU A 126 5.49 5.55 -2.29
N ASN A 127 5.17 4.40 -2.86
CA ASN A 127 4.39 4.27 -4.08
C ASN A 127 3.00 3.77 -3.73
N TYR A 128 1.98 4.48 -4.19
CA TYR A 128 0.59 4.09 -4.00
C TYR A 128 0.01 3.70 -5.36
N GLU A 129 -0.24 2.39 -5.54
CA GLU A 129 -0.64 1.82 -6.84
C GLU A 129 -2.10 1.45 -6.88
N LEU A 130 -2.71 1.65 -8.04
CA LEU A 130 -3.98 1.06 -8.41
C LEU A 130 -3.72 -0.11 -9.35
N ILE A 131 -4.17 -1.30 -8.96
CA ILE A 131 -4.16 -2.50 -9.80
C ILE A 131 -5.60 -2.82 -10.16
N GLN A 132 -5.91 -2.77 -11.43
CA GLN A 132 -7.27 -2.95 -11.92
C GLN A 132 -7.37 -4.20 -12.79
N ALA A 133 -8.19 -5.16 -12.36
CA ALA A 133 -8.53 -6.35 -13.14
C ALA A 133 -9.79 -6.04 -13.94
N ARG A 134 -9.64 -5.84 -15.24
CA ARG A 134 -10.73 -5.46 -16.13
C ARG A 134 -11.57 -6.66 -16.56
N THR A 135 -12.80 -6.40 -17.01
CA THR A 135 -13.73 -7.46 -17.44
C THR A 135 -13.24 -8.25 -18.67
N ASN A 136 -12.37 -7.66 -19.48
CA ASN A 136 -11.76 -8.34 -20.64
C ASN A 136 -10.56 -9.22 -20.27
N GLY A 137 -10.25 -9.36 -18.98
CA GLY A 137 -9.11 -10.14 -18.51
C GLY A 137 -7.80 -9.37 -18.43
N ASN A 138 -7.73 -8.14 -18.91
CA ASN A 138 -6.53 -7.32 -18.81
C ASN A 138 -6.35 -6.80 -17.40
N VAL A 139 -5.09 -6.74 -16.96
CA VAL A 139 -4.70 -6.13 -15.69
C VAL A 139 -3.86 -4.90 -16.00
N THR A 140 -4.27 -3.77 -15.46
CA THR A 140 -3.54 -2.51 -15.60
C THR A 140 -3.02 -2.06 -14.25
N ALA A 141 -1.85 -1.40 -14.27
CA ALA A 141 -1.23 -0.83 -13.08
C ALA A 141 -0.96 0.66 -13.34
N SER A 142 -1.30 1.48 -12.37
CA SER A 142 -1.00 2.91 -12.41
C SER A 142 -0.72 3.40 -11.00
N ASN A 143 -0.02 4.52 -10.89
CA ASN A 143 0.24 5.14 -9.60
C ASN A 143 -0.79 6.23 -9.33
N PHE A 144 -1.31 6.26 -8.11
CA PHE A 144 -2.04 7.42 -7.64
C PHE A 144 -1.06 8.59 -7.50
N LYS A 145 -1.48 9.76 -7.93
CA LYS A 145 -0.65 10.97 -7.88
C LYS A 145 -0.80 11.60 -6.49
N ILE A 146 0.03 11.15 -5.55
CA ILE A 146 0.00 11.62 -4.16
C ILE A 146 1.09 12.65 -3.84
N ALA A 147 2.12 12.75 -4.69
CA ALA A 147 3.19 13.73 -4.52
C ALA A 147 2.94 14.98 -5.38
N PRO A 148 3.51 16.13 -5.00
CA PRO A 148 3.50 17.31 -5.86
C PRO A 148 4.27 16.99 -7.15
N PRO A 149 4.03 17.72 -8.27
CA PRO A 149 4.71 17.47 -9.53
C PRO A 149 6.24 17.45 -9.38
N GLY A 150 6.87 16.35 -9.80
CA GLY A 150 8.32 16.17 -9.67
C GLY A 150 8.81 15.85 -8.27
N GLY A 151 7.94 15.83 -7.29
CA GLY A 151 8.27 15.49 -5.91
C GLY A 151 8.09 14.03 -5.57
N LYS A 152 8.33 13.71 -4.31
CA LYS A 152 8.23 12.35 -3.78
C LYS A 152 7.57 12.36 -2.40
N ILE A 153 6.99 11.24 -2.05
CA ILE A 153 6.51 10.97 -0.69
C ILE A 153 7.48 9.97 -0.06
N MET A 154 8.09 10.37 1.05
CA MET A 154 9.08 9.55 1.74
C MET A 154 8.54 9.04 3.07
N LEU A 155 8.98 7.85 3.44
CA LEU A 155 8.63 7.22 4.71
C LEU A 155 9.85 7.18 5.63
N THR A 156 9.60 7.37 6.93
CA THR A 156 10.61 7.21 7.98
C THR A 156 10.05 6.36 9.11
N TRP A 157 10.82 5.39 9.56
CA TRP A 157 10.48 4.58 10.72
C TRP A 157 11.74 3.91 11.29
N ASP A 158 11.96 4.08 12.57
CA ASP A 158 13.14 3.54 13.26
C ASP A 158 12.86 2.25 14.03
N GLY A 159 11.67 1.69 13.90
CA GLY A 159 11.24 0.51 14.63
C GLY A 159 10.39 0.80 15.87
N LYS A 160 10.13 2.07 16.15
CA LYS A 160 9.32 2.52 17.29
C LYS A 160 8.30 3.55 16.84
N GLY A 161 7.10 3.48 17.43
CA GLY A 161 6.04 4.43 17.14
C GLY A 161 5.49 4.29 15.71
N ASP A 162 4.91 5.36 15.23
CA ASP A 162 4.26 5.39 13.93
C ASP A 162 5.25 5.63 12.79
N LEU A 163 4.88 5.17 11.60
CA LEU A 163 5.49 5.64 10.37
C LEU A 163 5.32 7.16 10.26
N LYS A 164 6.30 7.82 9.71
CA LYS A 164 6.24 9.26 9.38
C LYS A 164 6.27 9.43 7.88
N ILE A 165 5.42 10.32 7.38
CA ILE A 165 5.33 10.65 5.96
C ILE A 165 5.87 12.06 5.77
N THR A 166 6.79 12.20 4.81
CA THR A 166 7.40 13.50 4.46
C THR A 166 7.17 13.76 2.99
N ILE A 167 6.69 14.96 2.66
CA ILE A 167 6.56 15.42 1.29
C ILE A 167 7.86 16.08 0.89
N VAL A 168 8.52 15.57 -0.15
CA VAL A 168 9.74 16.15 -0.71
C VAL A 168 9.38 16.77 -2.04
N PRO A 169 9.37 18.11 -2.14
CA PRO A 169 9.04 18.78 -3.39
C PRO A 169 10.17 18.62 -4.41
N LYS A 170 9.87 18.93 -5.67
CA LYS A 170 10.87 18.92 -6.73
C LYS A 170 12.08 19.77 -6.31
N GLY A 171 13.28 19.24 -6.47
CA GLY A 171 14.52 19.94 -6.22
C GLY A 171 14.69 21.17 -7.12
N LYS A 172 15.38 22.15 -6.60
CA LYS A 172 15.69 23.38 -7.37
C LYS A 172 16.92 23.17 -8.25
#